data_3d5253c2eeed5dfdef6645a2c42b009f
#
_entry.id   3d5253c2eeed5dfdef6645a2c42b009f
#
_cell.length_a   1.000
_cell.length_b   1.000
_cell.length_c   1.000
_cell.angle_alpha   90.00
_cell.angle_beta   90.00
_cell.angle_gamma   90.00
#
_symmetry.space_group_name_H-M   'P 1'
#
loop_
_entity.id
_entity.type
_entity.pdbx_description
1 polymer ?
#
loop_
_entity_poly.entity_id
_entity_poly.type
_entity_poly.pdbx_seq_one_letter_code
_entity_poly.pdbx_strand_id
1 'polypeptide(L)'
;MKKIFILTGEPSGDKLASTVISKLKTNNPDIVYSCVGGTHLNSLGIKSIFELKDITYIGFTNVILNIFKIRNKINQTVDEIIKFNPDILFSVDSPDFSLRVAKKVKKINNNIKTIHYVAPQVWVWRENRVKKFKNFLDHILLLFNFEKKYFEKENIPNTFVGHPLLENNLKNKIDLSYIITKNKKIISLFAGSRLTETDLLLPILIDFIKMMNKRFKNYFFVFHATEENKNLINEQLKISNPDNTEVISDESIKSQILSNSIFAVSKSGTVSLEICNAKVPSIIIYKMNFLNYMIIKLLVKIKYANIINIINNKEIIPELIQSECNAKEIYNSVVYFLNNPDLMEKQIKDCQITLEEIRSKSSSSGEASSILAKYLIS
;
A
#
# COMPACT_ATOMS: atom_id res chain seq x y z
N MET A 1 34.99 -2.28 -3.23
CA MET A 1 33.87 -1.36 -3.30
C MET A 1 32.59 -2.18 -3.25
N LYS A 2 31.72 -1.93 -2.29
CA LYS A 2 30.49 -2.72 -2.10
C LYS A 2 29.41 -2.33 -3.12
N LYS A 3 28.60 -3.29 -3.54
CA LYS A 3 27.62 -3.12 -4.60
C LYS A 3 26.24 -3.60 -4.15
N ILE A 4 25.21 -2.80 -4.44
CA ILE A 4 23.81 -3.18 -4.20
C ILE A 4 23.00 -3.06 -5.49
N PHE A 5 22.29 -4.12 -5.86
CA PHE A 5 21.27 -4.05 -6.90
C PHE A 5 19.89 -3.93 -6.26
N ILE A 6 19.15 -2.86 -6.62
CA ILE A 6 17.83 -2.56 -6.08
C ILE A 6 16.78 -3.02 -7.10
N LEU A 7 15.81 -3.79 -6.64
CA LEU A 7 14.78 -4.36 -7.50
C LEU A 7 13.40 -3.99 -7.00
N THR A 8 12.68 -3.17 -7.75
CA THR A 8 11.29 -2.82 -7.50
C THR A 8 10.42 -3.21 -8.69
N GLY A 9 9.13 -3.43 -8.49
CA GLY A 9 8.20 -3.80 -9.57
C GLY A 9 7.01 -2.85 -9.69
N GLU A 10 6.86 -1.92 -8.75
CA GLU A 10 5.74 -0.98 -8.68
C GLU A 10 6.21 0.38 -8.12
N PRO A 11 5.50 1.50 -8.40
CA PRO A 11 5.85 2.82 -7.89
C PRO A 11 5.89 2.90 -6.35
N SER A 12 5.03 2.16 -5.66
CA SER A 12 5.04 2.04 -4.20
C SER A 12 6.34 1.44 -3.67
N GLY A 13 6.81 0.38 -4.30
CA GLY A 13 8.09 -0.26 -3.99
C GLY A 13 9.28 0.66 -4.28
N ASP A 14 9.23 1.45 -5.36
CA ASP A 14 10.25 2.45 -5.71
C ASP A 14 10.35 3.54 -4.64
N LYS A 15 9.21 4.07 -4.19
CA LYS A 15 9.14 5.05 -3.08
C LYS A 15 9.74 4.48 -1.79
N LEU A 16 9.39 3.24 -1.42
CA LEU A 16 9.93 2.57 -0.24
C LEU A 16 11.43 2.32 -0.36
N ALA A 17 11.89 1.78 -1.48
CA ALA A 17 13.29 1.53 -1.74
C ALA A 17 14.11 2.82 -1.63
N SER A 18 13.63 3.91 -2.23
CA SER A 18 14.34 5.20 -2.23
C SER A 18 14.56 5.76 -0.81
N THR A 19 13.59 5.60 0.11
CA THR A 19 13.74 6.05 1.50
C THR A 19 14.82 5.27 2.26
N VAL A 20 14.88 3.95 2.04
CA VAL A 20 15.91 3.07 2.64
C VAL A 20 17.29 3.41 2.08
N ILE A 21 17.39 3.50 0.76
CA ILE A 21 18.66 3.76 0.07
C ILE A 21 19.18 5.17 0.34
N SER A 22 18.32 6.18 0.45
CA SER A 22 18.72 7.52 0.85
C SER A 22 19.45 7.52 2.19
N LYS A 23 18.90 6.83 3.21
CA LYS A 23 19.56 6.69 4.52
C LYS A 23 20.86 5.89 4.44
N LEU A 24 20.86 4.82 3.65
CA LEU A 24 22.06 4.00 3.49
C LEU A 24 23.20 4.78 2.81
N LYS A 25 22.91 5.58 1.76
CA LYS A 25 23.89 6.46 1.07
C LYS A 25 24.48 7.49 2.02
N THR A 26 23.69 8.08 2.89
CA THR A 26 24.17 9.07 3.86
C THR A 26 25.23 8.47 4.79
N ASN A 27 25.00 7.22 5.24
CA ASN A 27 25.89 6.55 6.19
C ASN A 27 27.02 5.75 5.53
N ASN A 28 26.91 5.42 4.24
CA ASN A 28 27.85 4.59 3.49
C ASN A 28 27.99 5.13 2.05
N PRO A 29 28.76 6.21 1.83
CA PRO A 29 28.83 6.90 0.54
C PRO A 29 29.53 6.10 -0.57
N ASP A 30 30.37 5.14 -0.22
CA ASP A 30 31.21 4.37 -1.17
C ASP A 30 30.50 3.16 -1.81
N ILE A 31 29.20 3.03 -1.64
CA ILE A 31 28.43 1.93 -2.23
C ILE A 31 28.04 2.27 -3.68
N VAL A 32 28.25 1.33 -4.59
CA VAL A 32 27.79 1.42 -5.98
C VAL A 32 26.41 0.78 -6.12
N TYR A 33 25.53 1.49 -6.81
CA TYR A 33 24.14 1.06 -7.00
C TYR A 33 23.81 0.84 -8.48
N SER A 34 22.97 -0.16 -8.74
CA SER A 34 22.23 -0.35 -9.98
C SER A 34 20.78 -0.72 -9.63
N CYS A 35 19.83 -0.47 -10.52
CA CYS A 35 18.43 -0.78 -10.17
C CYS A 35 17.52 -1.12 -11.35
N VAL A 36 16.43 -1.81 -11.03
CA VAL A 36 15.13 -1.67 -11.68
C VAL A 36 14.25 -0.85 -10.75
N GLY A 37 13.91 0.38 -11.14
CA GLY A 37 13.19 1.32 -10.29
C GLY A 37 12.51 2.42 -11.08
N GLY A 38 11.91 3.37 -10.38
CA GLY A 38 11.16 4.47 -10.95
C GLY A 38 11.77 5.84 -10.66
N THR A 39 10.89 6.85 -10.60
CA THR A 39 11.26 8.26 -10.44
C THR A 39 11.93 8.56 -9.10
N HIS A 40 11.56 7.86 -8.02
CA HIS A 40 12.13 8.08 -6.68
C HIS A 40 13.60 7.63 -6.59
N LEU A 41 13.96 6.44 -7.11
CA LEU A 41 15.36 6.01 -7.18
C LEU A 41 16.15 6.87 -8.17
N ASN A 42 15.53 7.30 -9.27
CA ASN A 42 16.13 8.21 -10.24
C ASN A 42 16.52 9.56 -9.61
N SER A 43 15.69 10.11 -8.72
CA SER A 43 15.98 11.35 -7.98
C SER A 43 17.19 11.23 -7.05
N LEU A 44 17.58 10.00 -6.65
CA LEU A 44 18.82 9.72 -5.91
C LEU A 44 20.05 9.52 -6.82
N GLY A 45 19.91 9.74 -8.13
CA GLY A 45 20.95 9.54 -9.13
C GLY A 45 21.16 8.07 -9.55
N ILE A 46 20.23 7.16 -9.22
CA ILE A 46 20.32 5.74 -9.55
C ILE A 46 19.39 5.45 -10.73
N LYS A 47 19.95 5.37 -11.94
CA LYS A 47 19.19 5.14 -13.17
C LYS A 47 18.74 3.69 -13.28
N SER A 48 17.47 3.48 -13.62
CA SER A 48 16.91 2.16 -13.89
C SER A 48 17.41 1.59 -15.23
N ILE A 49 17.60 0.27 -15.29
CA ILE A 49 18.01 -0.45 -16.51
C ILE A 49 16.90 -0.50 -17.57
N PHE A 50 15.64 -0.34 -17.17
CA PHE A 50 14.47 -0.15 -18.04
C PHE A 50 13.33 0.55 -17.28
N GLU A 51 12.30 1.00 -17.99
CA GLU A 51 11.19 1.71 -17.36
C GLU A 51 10.27 0.77 -16.56
N LEU A 52 9.86 1.22 -15.37
CA LEU A 52 9.03 0.43 -14.45
C LEU A 52 7.69 0.01 -15.09
N LYS A 53 7.14 0.85 -15.98
CA LYS A 53 5.91 0.54 -16.74
C LYS A 53 6.00 -0.75 -17.57
N ASP A 54 7.21 -1.17 -17.97
CA ASP A 54 7.41 -2.39 -18.75
C ASP A 54 7.10 -3.69 -17.98
N ILE A 55 7.02 -3.61 -16.66
CA ILE A 55 6.75 -4.75 -15.77
C ILE A 55 5.51 -4.57 -14.89
N THR A 56 4.94 -3.35 -14.85
CA THR A 56 3.73 -3.05 -14.08
C THR A 56 2.49 -3.48 -14.86
N TYR A 57 2.10 -4.74 -14.75
CA TYR A 57 0.87 -5.26 -15.35
C TYR A 57 -0.21 -5.38 -14.30
N ILE A 58 -1.29 -4.62 -14.46
CA ILE A 58 -2.43 -4.59 -13.55
C ILE A 58 -3.52 -5.55 -14.02
N GLY A 59 -3.94 -6.46 -13.12
CA GLY A 59 -5.02 -7.41 -13.36
C GLY A 59 -4.57 -8.78 -13.88
N PHE A 60 -5.32 -9.80 -13.47
CA PHE A 60 -4.99 -11.21 -13.75
C PHE A 60 -4.93 -11.54 -15.25
N THR A 61 -5.85 -10.99 -16.02
CA THR A 61 -5.92 -11.17 -17.49
C THR A 61 -4.73 -10.56 -18.21
N ASN A 62 -4.31 -9.35 -17.82
CA ASN A 62 -3.16 -8.67 -18.42
C ASN A 62 -1.84 -9.38 -18.08
N VAL A 63 -1.72 -9.97 -16.92
CA VAL A 63 -0.55 -10.80 -16.54
C VAL A 63 -0.46 -12.05 -17.42
N ILE A 64 -1.59 -12.73 -17.68
CA ILE A 64 -1.62 -13.92 -18.56
C ILE A 64 -1.24 -13.55 -19.98
N LEU A 65 -1.82 -12.49 -20.55
CA LEU A 65 -1.55 -12.04 -21.91
C LEU A 65 -0.09 -11.59 -22.12
N ASN A 66 0.57 -11.11 -21.08
CA ASN A 66 1.95 -10.60 -21.14
C ASN A 66 2.99 -11.54 -20.50
N ILE A 67 2.65 -12.79 -20.25
CA ILE A 67 3.53 -13.74 -19.53
C ILE A 67 4.91 -13.90 -20.19
N PHE A 68 4.98 -13.89 -21.52
CA PHE A 68 6.24 -13.97 -22.26
C PHE A 68 7.08 -12.70 -22.10
N LYS A 69 6.46 -11.52 -22.13
CA LYS A 69 7.15 -10.24 -21.90
C LYS A 69 7.69 -10.17 -20.46
N ILE A 70 6.88 -10.55 -19.47
CA ILE A 70 7.29 -10.61 -18.07
C ILE A 70 8.47 -11.58 -17.91
N ARG A 71 8.43 -12.76 -18.53
CA ARG A 71 9.52 -13.75 -18.49
C ARG A 71 10.80 -13.19 -19.11
N ASN A 72 10.72 -12.49 -20.24
CA ASN A 72 11.88 -11.86 -20.86
C ASN A 72 12.47 -10.76 -19.98
N LYS A 73 11.65 -9.93 -19.36
CA LYS A 73 12.10 -8.90 -18.40
C LYS A 73 12.74 -9.51 -17.15
N ILE A 74 12.20 -10.62 -16.64
CA ILE A 74 12.84 -11.38 -15.55
C ILE A 74 14.23 -11.85 -15.97
N ASN A 75 14.39 -12.43 -17.17
CA ASN A 75 15.68 -12.91 -17.66
C ASN A 75 16.66 -11.74 -17.84
N GLN A 76 16.25 -10.67 -18.53
CA GLN A 76 17.04 -9.44 -18.70
C GLN A 76 17.54 -8.91 -17.34
N THR A 77 16.65 -8.85 -16.35
CA THR A 77 17.01 -8.37 -14.99
C THR A 77 18.02 -9.30 -14.34
N VAL A 78 17.86 -10.62 -14.46
CA VAL A 78 18.81 -11.60 -13.92
C VAL A 78 20.18 -11.44 -14.57
N ASP A 79 20.24 -11.32 -15.90
CA ASP A 79 21.50 -11.18 -16.65
C ASP A 79 22.24 -9.89 -16.22
N GLU A 80 21.52 -8.77 -16.06
CA GLU A 80 22.12 -7.51 -15.59
C GLU A 80 22.59 -7.59 -14.12
N ILE A 81 21.85 -8.28 -13.24
CA ILE A 81 22.29 -8.52 -11.85
C ILE A 81 23.58 -9.33 -11.82
N ILE A 82 23.65 -10.42 -12.60
CA ILE A 82 24.85 -11.27 -12.63
C ILE A 82 26.05 -10.51 -13.20
N LYS A 83 25.85 -9.74 -14.27
CA LYS A 83 26.88 -8.87 -14.85
C LYS A 83 27.36 -7.79 -13.88
N PHE A 84 26.46 -7.15 -13.15
CA PHE A 84 26.80 -6.15 -12.13
C PHE A 84 27.51 -6.78 -10.93
N ASN A 85 27.21 -8.04 -10.63
CA ASN A 85 27.76 -8.84 -9.52
C ASN A 85 27.69 -8.11 -8.17
N PRO A 86 26.49 -7.84 -7.65
CA PRO A 86 26.32 -7.13 -6.38
C PRO A 86 26.64 -8.02 -5.18
N ASP A 87 27.02 -7.40 -4.05
CA ASP A 87 27.06 -8.07 -2.73
C ASP A 87 25.63 -8.38 -2.24
N ILE A 88 24.70 -7.45 -2.51
CA ILE A 88 23.28 -7.56 -2.10
C ILE A 88 22.36 -7.33 -3.28
N LEU A 89 21.38 -8.22 -3.45
CA LEU A 89 20.14 -7.99 -4.19
C LEU A 89 19.06 -7.58 -3.19
N PHE A 90 18.74 -6.28 -3.17
CA PHE A 90 17.69 -5.71 -2.34
C PHE A 90 16.41 -5.57 -3.16
N SER A 91 15.44 -6.45 -2.94
CA SER A 91 14.15 -6.44 -3.63
C SER A 91 13.04 -5.87 -2.73
N VAL A 92 12.15 -5.06 -3.29
CA VAL A 92 11.09 -4.38 -2.56
C VAL A 92 9.76 -4.60 -3.24
N ASP A 93 8.80 -5.19 -2.50
CA ASP A 93 7.43 -5.47 -2.96
C ASP A 93 7.37 -6.33 -4.24
N SER A 94 6.22 -6.33 -4.94
CA SER A 94 5.99 -7.04 -6.21
C SER A 94 6.51 -8.49 -6.22
N PRO A 95 6.05 -9.35 -5.29
CA PRO A 95 6.66 -10.66 -5.05
C PRO A 95 6.61 -11.60 -6.26
N ASP A 96 5.66 -11.43 -7.18
CA ASP A 96 5.57 -12.26 -8.37
C ASP A 96 6.66 -11.95 -9.41
N PHE A 97 7.22 -10.75 -9.40
CA PHE A 97 8.40 -10.39 -10.19
C PHE A 97 9.68 -10.56 -9.37
N SER A 98 9.78 -9.86 -8.24
CA SER A 98 10.98 -9.75 -7.40
C SER A 98 11.50 -11.10 -6.92
N LEU A 99 10.62 -11.97 -6.39
CA LEU A 99 11.03 -13.27 -5.86
C LEU A 99 11.38 -14.28 -6.96
N ARG A 100 10.84 -14.13 -8.18
CA ARG A 100 11.26 -14.95 -9.32
C ARG A 100 12.66 -14.58 -9.78
N VAL A 101 13.00 -13.29 -9.79
CA VAL A 101 14.36 -12.80 -10.08
C VAL A 101 15.31 -13.30 -9.00
N ALA A 102 15.02 -13.06 -7.71
CA ALA A 102 15.86 -13.48 -6.59
C ALA A 102 16.16 -14.98 -6.63
N LYS A 103 15.15 -15.81 -6.90
CA LYS A 103 15.31 -17.26 -7.04
C LYS A 103 16.27 -17.65 -8.16
N LYS A 104 16.20 -16.99 -9.32
CA LYS A 104 17.08 -17.26 -10.45
C LYS A 104 18.51 -16.80 -10.18
N VAL A 105 18.67 -15.60 -9.64
CA VAL A 105 19.97 -15.04 -9.24
C VAL A 105 20.66 -15.98 -8.24
N LYS A 106 19.97 -16.39 -7.18
CA LYS A 106 20.52 -17.27 -6.15
C LYS A 106 20.94 -18.65 -6.70
N LYS A 107 20.21 -19.14 -7.73
CA LYS A 107 20.59 -20.40 -8.41
C LYS A 107 21.86 -20.26 -9.24
N ILE A 108 22.15 -19.08 -9.82
CA ILE A 108 23.33 -18.83 -10.65
C ILE A 108 24.53 -18.45 -9.77
N ASN A 109 24.33 -17.55 -8.81
CA ASN A 109 25.36 -17.08 -7.89
C ASN A 109 24.82 -17.06 -6.44
N ASN A 110 25.20 -18.07 -5.67
CA ASN A 110 24.75 -18.22 -4.27
C ASN A 110 25.42 -17.24 -3.30
N ASN A 111 26.49 -16.56 -3.71
CA ASN A 111 27.20 -15.60 -2.87
C ASN A 111 26.45 -14.27 -2.75
N ILE A 112 25.63 -13.91 -3.73
CA ILE A 112 24.80 -12.71 -3.69
C ILE A 112 23.77 -12.85 -2.56
N LYS A 113 23.81 -11.95 -1.57
CA LYS A 113 22.83 -11.91 -0.49
C LYS A 113 21.51 -11.36 -0.99
N THR A 114 20.44 -12.10 -0.77
CA THR A 114 19.09 -11.72 -1.23
C THR A 114 18.25 -11.26 -0.05
N ILE A 115 17.92 -9.97 -0.02
CA ILE A 115 17.13 -9.35 1.03
C ILE A 115 15.84 -8.82 0.41
N HIS A 116 14.69 -9.22 0.96
CA HIS A 116 13.38 -8.81 0.45
C HIS A 116 12.64 -7.96 1.47
N TYR A 117 12.15 -6.80 1.05
CA TYR A 117 11.36 -5.87 1.87
C TYR A 117 9.91 -5.86 1.40
N VAL A 118 8.98 -5.87 2.33
CA VAL A 118 7.53 -6.06 2.16
C VAL A 118 7.20 -7.53 1.85
N ALA A 119 6.96 -8.28 2.90
CA ALA A 119 6.64 -9.70 2.79
C ALA A 119 5.41 -9.96 1.92
N PRO A 120 5.43 -11.00 1.09
CA PRO A 120 4.21 -11.46 0.43
C PRO A 120 3.14 -11.79 1.47
N GLN A 121 1.89 -11.42 1.20
CA GLN A 121 0.75 -11.67 2.09
C GLN A 121 0.41 -13.19 2.15
N VAL A 122 1.36 -13.98 2.62
CA VAL A 122 1.25 -15.46 2.69
C VAL A 122 0.16 -15.92 3.64
N TRP A 123 -0.20 -15.09 4.61
CA TRP A 123 -1.26 -15.33 5.59
C TRP A 123 -2.68 -15.22 4.99
N VAL A 124 -2.84 -14.64 3.80
CA VAL A 124 -4.14 -14.55 3.13
C VAL A 124 -4.55 -15.86 2.49
N TRP A 125 -3.68 -16.53 1.73
CA TRP A 125 -4.07 -17.69 0.93
C TRP A 125 -2.96 -18.68 0.52
N ARG A 126 -1.69 -18.38 0.73
CA ARG A 126 -0.57 -19.19 0.22
C ARG A 126 0.54 -19.43 1.24
N GLU A 127 0.20 -19.76 2.48
CA GLU A 127 1.17 -20.01 3.56
C GLU A 127 2.28 -21.00 3.15
N ASN A 128 1.93 -22.08 2.45
CA ASN A 128 2.89 -23.08 1.99
C ASN A 128 3.99 -22.55 1.05
N ARG A 129 3.82 -21.32 0.48
CA ARG A 129 4.89 -20.71 -0.34
C ARG A 129 6.12 -20.32 0.47
N VAL A 130 5.96 -20.07 1.76
CA VAL A 130 7.05 -19.65 2.66
C VAL A 130 8.19 -20.67 2.64
N LYS A 131 7.86 -21.98 2.66
CA LYS A 131 8.87 -23.06 2.57
C LYS A 131 9.84 -22.91 1.40
N LYS A 132 9.36 -22.36 0.27
CA LYS A 132 10.17 -22.20 -0.93
C LYS A 132 11.12 -21.00 -0.83
N PHE A 133 10.81 -20.01 0.01
CA PHE A 133 11.61 -18.79 0.15
C PHE A 133 12.94 -19.05 0.86
N LYS A 134 12.97 -20.02 1.80
CA LYS A 134 14.20 -20.47 2.47
C LYS A 134 15.35 -20.81 1.52
N ASN A 135 15.02 -21.27 0.32
CA ASN A 135 16.03 -21.72 -0.64
C ASN A 135 16.72 -20.58 -1.40
N PHE A 136 16.21 -19.34 -1.25
CA PHE A 136 16.72 -18.22 -2.04
C PHE A 136 16.58 -16.84 -1.38
N LEU A 137 16.06 -16.74 -0.16
CA LEU A 137 16.07 -15.48 0.61
C LEU A 137 16.99 -15.65 1.82
N ASP A 138 17.97 -14.75 1.95
CA ASP A 138 18.85 -14.68 3.11
C ASP A 138 18.21 -13.87 4.24
N HIS A 139 17.33 -12.90 3.93
CA HIS A 139 16.61 -12.11 4.92
C HIS A 139 15.30 -11.54 4.36
N ILE A 140 14.31 -11.38 5.22
CA ILE A 140 13.05 -10.69 4.88
C ILE A 140 12.72 -9.61 5.89
N LEU A 141 12.36 -8.41 5.40
CA LEU A 141 11.97 -7.26 6.19
C LEU A 141 10.45 -7.13 6.19
N LEU A 142 9.86 -7.19 7.39
CA LEU A 142 8.43 -7.31 7.61
C LEU A 142 7.80 -5.97 7.98
N LEU A 143 6.64 -5.67 7.41
CA LEU A 143 5.84 -4.49 7.76
C LEU A 143 5.03 -4.69 9.04
N PHE A 144 4.65 -5.93 9.34
CA PHE A 144 3.79 -6.27 10.47
C PHE A 144 4.43 -7.33 11.36
N ASN A 145 4.36 -7.13 12.68
CA ASN A 145 4.96 -8.04 13.64
C ASN A 145 4.32 -9.45 13.60
N PHE A 146 3.01 -9.54 13.33
CA PHE A 146 2.30 -10.82 13.24
C PHE A 146 2.78 -11.72 12.09
N GLU A 147 3.48 -11.15 11.10
CA GLU A 147 4.03 -11.91 9.96
C GLU A 147 5.21 -12.79 10.37
N LYS A 148 5.95 -12.45 11.43
CA LYS A 148 7.12 -13.18 11.91
C LYS A 148 6.88 -14.69 12.03
N LYS A 149 5.78 -15.08 12.67
CA LYS A 149 5.44 -16.49 12.93
C LYS A 149 5.48 -17.37 11.68
N TYR A 150 5.17 -16.81 10.49
CA TYR A 150 5.17 -17.56 9.23
C TYR A 150 6.58 -17.83 8.70
N PHE A 151 7.51 -16.90 8.93
CA PHE A 151 8.89 -17.00 8.47
C PHE A 151 9.78 -17.72 9.48
N GLU A 152 9.58 -17.49 10.77
CA GLU A 152 10.27 -18.20 11.85
C GLU A 152 10.00 -19.70 11.82
N LYS A 153 8.76 -20.12 11.56
CA LYS A 153 8.36 -21.52 11.39
C LYS A 153 9.19 -22.26 10.34
N GLU A 154 9.63 -21.55 9.32
CA GLU A 154 10.44 -22.10 8.22
C GLU A 154 11.94 -21.76 8.38
N ASN A 155 12.37 -21.20 9.52
CA ASN A 155 13.74 -20.77 9.81
C ASN A 155 14.29 -19.78 8.76
N ILE A 156 13.48 -18.82 8.31
CA ILE A 156 13.89 -17.74 7.42
C ILE A 156 14.26 -16.53 8.27
N PRO A 157 15.52 -16.02 8.18
CA PRO A 157 15.90 -14.80 8.88
C PRO A 157 14.96 -13.64 8.53
N ASN A 158 14.43 -13.00 9.55
CA ASN A 158 13.47 -11.91 9.34
C ASN A 158 13.60 -10.82 10.41
N THR A 159 13.22 -9.60 10.05
CA THR A 159 13.17 -8.46 10.98
C THR A 159 11.89 -7.67 10.75
N PHE A 160 11.15 -7.42 11.81
CA PHE A 160 10.05 -6.47 11.80
C PHE A 160 10.62 -5.06 11.81
N VAL A 161 10.40 -4.31 10.74
CA VAL A 161 10.88 -2.94 10.56
C VAL A 161 9.78 -1.89 10.73
N GLY A 162 8.51 -2.30 10.83
CA GLY A 162 7.35 -1.41 10.93
C GLY A 162 6.86 -0.90 9.58
N HIS A 163 5.71 -0.22 9.62
CA HIS A 163 5.07 0.28 8.40
C HIS A 163 5.42 1.77 8.18
N PRO A 164 6.04 2.16 7.04
CA PRO A 164 6.53 3.52 6.83
C PRO A 164 5.44 4.60 6.81
N LEU A 165 4.19 4.26 6.49
CA LEU A 165 3.05 5.20 6.57
C LEU A 165 2.79 5.72 7.99
N LEU A 166 3.28 5.03 9.01
CA LEU A 166 3.12 5.43 10.43
C LEU A 166 4.22 6.38 10.92
N GLU A 167 5.23 6.65 10.09
CA GLU A 167 6.34 7.55 10.41
C GLU A 167 6.06 9.02 10.03
N ASN A 168 5.09 9.24 9.16
CA ASN A 168 4.79 10.58 8.65
C ASN A 168 4.11 11.44 9.73
N ASN A 169 4.90 12.23 10.43
CA ASN A 169 4.41 13.36 11.20
C ASN A 169 4.10 14.53 10.24
N LEU A 170 2.89 15.06 10.33
CA LEU A 170 2.46 16.27 9.62
C LEU A 170 3.41 17.42 9.98
N LYS A 171 4.35 17.76 9.08
CA LYS A 171 5.38 18.78 9.39
C LYS A 171 4.97 20.22 9.06
N ASN A 172 4.00 20.44 8.15
CA ASN A 172 3.60 21.79 7.75
C ASN A 172 2.07 21.91 7.71
N LYS A 173 1.53 22.98 8.31
CA LYS A 173 0.14 23.38 8.12
C LYS A 173 0.05 24.15 6.80
N ILE A 174 -0.73 23.62 5.86
CA ILE A 174 -1.06 24.29 4.61
C ILE A 174 -2.40 25.02 4.84
N ASP A 175 -2.58 26.18 4.26
CA ASP A 175 -3.88 26.85 4.27
C ASP A 175 -4.86 26.08 3.38
N LEU A 176 -5.87 25.49 4.00
CA LEU A 176 -6.92 24.73 3.32
C LEU A 176 -8.20 25.56 3.12
N SER A 177 -8.16 26.87 3.37
CA SER A 177 -9.36 27.75 3.32
C SER A 177 -10.05 27.73 1.95
N TYR A 178 -9.32 27.42 0.88
CA TYR A 178 -9.85 27.31 -0.46
C TYR A 178 -10.61 26.00 -0.73
N ILE A 179 -10.37 24.95 0.06
CA ILE A 179 -11.07 23.65 -0.04
C ILE A 179 -12.14 23.55 1.05
N ILE A 180 -11.78 23.96 2.26
CA ILE A 180 -12.67 23.89 3.42
C ILE A 180 -13.57 25.12 3.40
N THR A 181 -14.73 25.02 2.77
CA THR A 181 -15.77 26.03 2.88
C THR A 181 -16.20 26.19 4.34
N LYS A 182 -16.15 27.43 4.85
CA LYS A 182 -16.52 27.78 6.24
C LYS A 182 -17.80 27.06 6.66
N ASN A 183 -17.74 26.35 7.79
CA ASN A 183 -18.84 25.64 8.45
C ASN A 183 -19.29 24.28 7.87
N LYS A 184 -18.57 23.66 6.94
CA LYS A 184 -18.90 22.30 6.49
C LYS A 184 -17.97 21.25 7.11
N LYS A 185 -18.55 20.09 7.46
CA LYS A 185 -17.83 18.93 8.00
C LYS A 185 -17.36 18.05 6.86
N ILE A 186 -16.07 17.73 6.81
CA ILE A 186 -15.48 16.95 5.72
C ILE A 186 -15.71 15.46 5.92
N ILE A 187 -16.15 14.78 4.85
CA ILE A 187 -16.14 13.33 4.72
C ILE A 187 -15.15 12.98 3.61
N SER A 188 -14.07 12.27 3.97
CA SER A 188 -13.05 11.82 3.02
C SER A 188 -13.47 10.54 2.32
N LEU A 189 -13.30 10.48 0.99
CA LEU A 189 -13.70 9.37 0.13
C LEU A 189 -12.49 8.81 -0.63
N PHE A 190 -12.28 7.50 -0.54
CA PHE A 190 -11.20 6.79 -1.20
C PHE A 190 -11.77 5.66 -2.08
N ALA A 191 -11.93 5.92 -3.37
CA ALA A 191 -12.49 4.98 -4.33
C ALA A 191 -11.51 3.88 -4.80
N GLY A 192 -10.31 3.83 -4.21
CA GLY A 192 -9.22 2.96 -4.64
C GLY A 192 -8.15 3.70 -5.42
N SER A 193 -7.00 3.06 -5.62
CA SER A 193 -5.86 3.64 -6.35
C SER A 193 -5.81 3.20 -7.82
N ARG A 194 -6.50 2.11 -8.19
CA ARG A 194 -6.52 1.55 -9.54
C ARG A 194 -7.79 1.95 -10.28
N LEU A 195 -7.69 2.21 -11.58
CA LEU A 195 -8.84 2.56 -12.43
C LEU A 195 -9.99 1.56 -12.29
N THR A 196 -9.70 0.25 -12.33
CA THR A 196 -10.72 -0.80 -12.21
C THR A 196 -11.46 -0.81 -10.87
N GLU A 197 -10.82 -0.39 -9.79
CA GLU A 197 -11.44 -0.24 -8.47
C GLU A 197 -12.33 1.01 -8.45
N THR A 198 -11.79 2.12 -8.98
CA THR A 198 -12.49 3.39 -9.07
C THR A 198 -13.75 3.27 -9.93
N ASP A 199 -13.70 2.62 -11.08
CA ASP A 199 -14.85 2.38 -11.96
C ASP A 199 -16.01 1.68 -11.25
N LEU A 200 -15.72 0.74 -10.36
CA LEU A 200 -16.74 0.00 -9.62
C LEU A 200 -17.31 0.78 -8.42
N LEU A 201 -16.48 1.56 -7.75
CA LEU A 201 -16.85 2.21 -6.48
C LEU A 201 -17.36 3.64 -6.66
N LEU A 202 -16.89 4.35 -7.68
CA LEU A 202 -17.23 5.77 -7.89
C LEU A 202 -18.73 6.00 -8.10
N PRO A 203 -19.46 5.23 -8.92
CA PRO A 203 -20.91 5.41 -9.05
C PRO A 203 -21.66 5.23 -7.72
N ILE A 204 -21.22 4.25 -6.91
CA ILE A 204 -21.81 3.97 -5.60
C ILE A 204 -21.57 5.14 -4.63
N LEU A 205 -20.36 5.71 -4.64
CA LEU A 205 -20.03 6.87 -3.81
C LEU A 205 -20.76 8.13 -4.24
N ILE A 206 -20.96 8.35 -5.54
CA ILE A 206 -21.75 9.46 -6.07
C ILE A 206 -23.21 9.35 -5.61
N ASP A 207 -23.79 8.17 -5.70
CA ASP A 207 -25.19 7.96 -5.23
C ASP A 207 -25.29 8.12 -3.70
N PHE A 208 -24.30 7.67 -2.94
CA PHE A 208 -24.18 7.95 -1.51
C PHE A 208 -24.18 9.46 -1.22
N ILE A 209 -23.37 10.25 -1.94
CA ILE A 209 -23.31 11.70 -1.78
C ILE A 209 -24.68 12.33 -2.07
N LYS A 210 -25.37 11.92 -3.15
CA LYS A 210 -26.71 12.40 -3.48
C LYS A 210 -27.70 12.09 -2.36
N MET A 211 -27.62 10.93 -1.72
CA MET A 211 -28.47 10.58 -0.57
C MET A 211 -28.15 11.47 0.64
N MET A 212 -26.88 11.69 0.94
CA MET A 212 -26.45 12.59 2.02
C MET A 212 -26.93 14.03 1.78
N ASN A 213 -26.76 14.57 0.58
CA ASN A 213 -27.13 15.93 0.22
C ASN A 213 -28.65 16.18 0.23
N LYS A 214 -29.49 15.14 0.08
CA LYS A 214 -30.96 15.27 0.25
C LYS A 214 -31.35 15.61 1.69
N ARG A 215 -30.63 15.06 2.68
CA ARG A 215 -30.98 15.20 4.10
C ARG A 215 -30.10 16.19 4.85
N PHE A 216 -28.84 16.32 4.48
CA PHE A 216 -27.84 17.09 5.21
C PHE A 216 -27.17 18.10 4.26
N LYS A 217 -27.06 19.37 4.67
CA LYS A 217 -26.45 20.45 3.85
C LYS A 217 -25.07 20.88 4.37
N ASN A 218 -24.67 20.37 5.51
CA ASN A 218 -23.46 20.77 6.25
C ASN A 218 -22.25 19.85 6.03
N TYR A 219 -22.33 18.89 5.10
CA TYR A 219 -21.20 18.03 4.75
C TYR A 219 -20.55 18.45 3.43
N PHE A 220 -19.25 18.18 3.35
CA PHE A 220 -18.43 18.38 2.16
C PHE A 220 -17.65 17.10 1.90
N PHE A 221 -17.64 16.62 0.67
CA PHE A 221 -17.08 15.33 0.30
C PHE A 221 -15.79 15.53 -0.49
N VAL A 222 -14.69 14.98 -0.01
CA VAL A 222 -13.41 15.10 -0.68
C VAL A 222 -12.96 13.73 -1.19
N PHE A 223 -12.88 13.60 -2.51
CA PHE A 223 -12.26 12.46 -3.15
C PHE A 223 -10.74 12.57 -3.12
N HIS A 224 -10.09 11.60 -2.49
CA HIS A 224 -8.64 11.46 -2.54
C HIS A 224 -8.27 10.58 -3.75
N ALA A 225 -7.79 11.24 -4.79
CA ALA A 225 -7.41 10.62 -6.05
C ALA A 225 -5.89 10.33 -6.10
N THR A 226 -5.50 9.42 -6.98
CA THR A 226 -4.13 9.29 -7.49
C THR A 226 -4.04 10.03 -8.82
N GLU A 227 -2.84 10.31 -9.30
CA GLU A 227 -2.66 10.89 -10.64
C GLU A 227 -3.28 10.01 -11.75
N GLU A 228 -3.32 8.69 -11.53
CA GLU A 228 -3.88 7.72 -12.48
C GLU A 228 -5.41 7.84 -12.61
N ASN A 229 -6.13 8.04 -11.48
CA ASN A 229 -7.60 7.99 -11.47
C ASN A 229 -8.29 9.36 -11.35
N LYS A 230 -7.52 10.45 -11.15
CA LYS A 230 -8.04 11.82 -11.01
C LYS A 230 -8.94 12.25 -12.15
N ASN A 231 -8.50 11.99 -13.38
CA ASN A 231 -9.27 12.38 -14.57
C ASN A 231 -10.61 11.65 -14.63
N LEU A 232 -10.61 10.34 -14.39
CA LEU A 232 -11.83 9.53 -14.34
C LEU A 232 -12.81 10.06 -13.29
N ILE A 233 -12.34 10.37 -12.08
CA ILE A 233 -13.18 10.88 -11.00
C ILE A 233 -13.75 12.24 -11.41
N ASN A 234 -12.94 13.16 -11.93
CA ASN A 234 -13.38 14.47 -12.37
C ASN A 234 -14.43 14.41 -13.48
N GLU A 235 -14.25 13.55 -14.47
CA GLU A 235 -15.21 13.38 -15.56
C GLU A 235 -16.57 12.86 -15.04
N GLN A 236 -16.57 11.85 -14.20
CA GLN A 236 -17.80 11.31 -13.63
C GLN A 236 -18.51 12.31 -12.70
N LEU A 237 -17.77 13.10 -11.93
CA LEU A 237 -18.34 14.16 -11.11
C LEU A 237 -18.93 15.28 -11.95
N LYS A 238 -18.31 15.67 -13.07
CA LYS A 238 -18.90 16.65 -14.02
C LYS A 238 -20.23 16.17 -14.60
N ILE A 239 -20.31 14.90 -14.99
CA ILE A 239 -21.55 14.30 -15.54
C ILE A 239 -22.65 14.20 -14.47
N SER A 240 -22.30 13.73 -13.28
CA SER A 240 -23.25 13.45 -12.21
C SER A 240 -23.60 14.66 -11.37
N ASN A 241 -22.77 15.70 -11.42
CA ASN A 241 -22.87 17.00 -10.77
C ASN A 241 -23.38 16.95 -9.31
N PRO A 242 -22.77 16.15 -8.43
CA PRO A 242 -23.15 16.12 -7.02
C PRO A 242 -22.67 17.42 -6.33
N ASP A 243 -23.54 18.02 -5.53
CA ASP A 243 -23.17 19.19 -4.73
C ASP A 243 -22.11 18.87 -3.67
N ASN A 244 -21.34 19.90 -3.27
CA ASN A 244 -20.41 19.84 -2.14
C ASN A 244 -19.29 18.79 -2.29
N THR A 245 -18.70 18.69 -3.47
CA THR A 245 -17.63 17.74 -3.77
C THR A 245 -16.37 18.42 -4.28
N GLU A 246 -15.21 17.84 -3.96
CA GLU A 246 -13.89 18.24 -4.45
C GLU A 246 -13.02 17.02 -4.70
N VAL A 247 -12.05 17.12 -5.61
CA VAL A 247 -11.08 16.06 -5.93
C VAL A 247 -9.68 16.57 -5.70
N ILE A 248 -8.93 15.88 -4.85
CA ILE A 248 -7.52 16.18 -4.57
C ILE A 248 -6.64 15.01 -4.96
N SER A 249 -5.45 15.30 -5.52
CA SER A 249 -4.41 14.31 -5.81
C SER A 249 -3.06 14.64 -5.17
N ASP A 250 -2.93 15.81 -4.59
CA ASP A 250 -1.70 16.23 -3.93
C ASP A 250 -1.54 15.54 -2.57
N GLU A 251 -0.50 14.71 -2.46
CA GLU A 251 -0.15 13.97 -1.23
C GLU A 251 0.13 14.90 -0.03
N SER A 252 0.65 16.10 -0.28
CA SER A 252 0.95 17.07 0.79
C SER A 252 -0.32 17.60 1.46
N ILE A 253 -1.39 17.76 0.69
CA ILE A 253 -2.69 18.26 1.14
C ILE A 253 -3.54 17.13 1.72
N LYS A 254 -3.43 15.92 1.16
CA LYS A 254 -4.20 14.73 1.53
C LYS A 254 -4.22 14.49 3.05
N SER A 255 -3.06 14.47 3.68
CA SER A 255 -2.93 14.18 5.11
C SER A 255 -3.59 15.25 5.98
N GLN A 256 -3.57 16.51 5.56
CA GLN A 256 -4.20 17.61 6.29
C GLN A 256 -5.71 17.60 6.14
N ILE A 257 -6.23 17.35 4.93
CA ILE A 257 -7.67 17.20 4.72
C ILE A 257 -8.18 16.00 5.53
N LEU A 258 -7.45 14.89 5.50
CA LEU A 258 -7.81 13.72 6.28
C LEU A 258 -7.87 14.02 7.78
N SER A 259 -6.88 14.73 8.32
CA SER A 259 -6.87 15.13 9.75
C SER A 259 -8.02 16.07 10.15
N ASN A 260 -8.59 16.78 9.17
CA ASN A 260 -9.76 17.67 9.38
C ASN A 260 -11.09 16.97 9.04
N SER A 261 -11.04 15.70 8.63
CA SER A 261 -12.25 14.93 8.29
C SER A 261 -12.91 14.39 9.55
N ILE A 262 -14.23 14.45 9.59
CA ILE A 262 -14.99 13.85 10.69
C ILE A 262 -15.28 12.37 10.47
N PHE A 263 -15.19 11.92 9.23
CA PHE A 263 -15.44 10.54 8.82
C PHE A 263 -14.73 10.21 7.50
N ALA A 264 -14.45 8.92 7.27
CA ALA A 264 -13.92 8.46 5.99
C ALA A 264 -14.67 7.21 5.47
N VAL A 265 -14.87 7.14 4.16
CA VAL A 265 -15.33 5.95 3.45
C VAL A 265 -14.20 5.51 2.54
N SER A 266 -13.66 4.33 2.76
CA SER A 266 -12.43 3.91 2.10
C SER A 266 -12.50 2.51 1.51
N LYS A 267 -11.97 2.35 0.30
CA LYS A 267 -11.66 1.04 -0.25
C LYS A 267 -10.61 0.36 0.64
N SER A 268 -10.79 -0.93 0.89
CA SER A 268 -9.80 -1.71 1.64
C SER A 268 -8.40 -1.62 1.01
N GLY A 269 -7.40 -1.28 1.82
CA GLY A 269 -6.01 -1.12 1.41
C GLY A 269 -5.17 -0.47 2.51
N THR A 270 -3.93 -0.12 2.18
CA THR A 270 -2.97 0.51 3.10
C THR A 270 -3.42 1.90 3.56
N VAL A 271 -4.28 2.58 2.80
CA VAL A 271 -4.85 3.88 3.17
C VAL A 271 -5.64 3.83 4.48
N SER A 272 -6.17 2.66 4.88
CA SER A 272 -6.83 2.50 6.18
C SER A 272 -5.89 2.76 7.36
N LEU A 273 -4.59 2.48 7.21
CA LEU A 273 -3.59 2.81 8.23
C LEU A 273 -3.39 4.33 8.33
N GLU A 274 -3.42 5.04 7.21
CA GLU A 274 -3.34 6.51 7.18
C GLU A 274 -4.57 7.14 7.88
N ILE A 275 -5.78 6.61 7.59
CA ILE A 275 -7.04 7.05 8.19
C ILE A 275 -7.01 6.83 9.71
N CYS A 276 -6.60 5.64 10.15
CA CYS A 276 -6.44 5.33 11.57
C CYS A 276 -5.39 6.23 12.24
N ASN A 277 -4.24 6.46 11.58
CA ASN A 277 -3.18 7.33 12.11
C ASN A 277 -3.64 8.80 12.23
N ALA A 278 -4.50 9.26 11.31
CA ALA A 278 -5.15 10.57 11.38
C ALA A 278 -6.27 10.65 12.43
N LYS A 279 -6.59 9.56 13.13
CA LYS A 279 -7.67 9.45 14.14
C LYS A 279 -9.05 9.75 13.55
N VAL A 280 -9.30 9.33 12.33
CA VAL A 280 -10.58 9.52 11.64
C VAL A 280 -11.37 8.21 11.67
N PRO A 281 -12.61 8.23 12.19
CA PRO A 281 -13.48 7.06 12.12
C PRO A 281 -13.87 6.76 10.68
N SER A 282 -14.06 5.48 10.36
CA SER A 282 -14.27 5.08 8.97
C SER A 282 -15.08 3.80 8.81
N ILE A 283 -15.53 3.58 7.59
CA ILE A 283 -15.99 2.29 7.10
C ILE A 283 -15.17 1.87 5.88
N ILE A 284 -15.02 0.57 5.71
CA ILE A 284 -14.35 -0.02 4.55
C ILE A 284 -15.40 -0.48 3.54
N ILE A 285 -15.17 -0.12 2.29
CA ILE A 285 -15.95 -0.61 1.16
C ILE A 285 -15.07 -1.47 0.26
N TYR A 286 -15.62 -2.55 -0.28
CA TYR A 286 -14.89 -3.39 -1.20
C TYR A 286 -15.80 -4.05 -2.22
N LYS A 287 -15.51 -3.83 -3.49
CA LYS A 287 -16.23 -4.43 -4.60
C LYS A 287 -15.28 -4.87 -5.68
N MET A 288 -15.53 -6.04 -6.23
CA MET A 288 -14.81 -6.59 -7.36
C MET A 288 -15.77 -7.31 -8.31
N ASN A 289 -15.29 -7.62 -9.50
CA ASN A 289 -16.02 -8.44 -10.45
C ASN A 289 -16.46 -9.77 -9.80
N PHE A 290 -17.69 -10.19 -10.08
CA PHE A 290 -18.31 -11.37 -9.47
C PHE A 290 -17.47 -12.66 -9.65
N LEU A 291 -16.91 -12.89 -10.83
CA LEU A 291 -16.05 -14.07 -11.08
C LEU A 291 -14.80 -14.06 -10.20
N ASN A 292 -14.12 -12.90 -10.09
CA ASN A 292 -12.96 -12.75 -9.23
C ASN A 292 -13.32 -12.95 -7.76
N TYR A 293 -14.48 -12.46 -7.33
CA TYR A 293 -14.97 -12.64 -5.97
C TYR A 293 -15.20 -14.12 -5.65
N MET A 294 -15.84 -14.87 -6.53
CA MET A 294 -16.06 -16.31 -6.32
C MET A 294 -14.74 -17.07 -6.21
N ILE A 295 -13.76 -16.76 -7.06
CA ILE A 295 -12.43 -17.37 -6.99
C ILE A 295 -11.73 -17.02 -5.67
N ILE A 296 -11.75 -15.74 -5.28
CA ILE A 296 -11.10 -15.27 -4.05
C ILE A 296 -11.77 -15.88 -2.83
N LYS A 297 -13.10 -15.94 -2.77
CA LYS A 297 -13.86 -16.54 -1.67
C LYS A 297 -13.49 -18.00 -1.42
N LEU A 298 -13.14 -18.75 -2.48
CA LEU A 298 -12.67 -20.13 -2.37
C LEU A 298 -11.23 -20.27 -1.89
N LEU A 299 -10.38 -19.28 -2.18
CA LEU A 299 -8.94 -19.36 -1.95
C LEU A 299 -8.51 -18.66 -0.65
N VAL A 300 -9.23 -17.62 -0.23
CA VAL A 300 -8.87 -16.76 0.90
C VAL A 300 -9.35 -17.37 2.20
N LYS A 301 -8.44 -17.45 3.18
CA LYS A 301 -8.69 -18.02 4.50
C LYS A 301 -9.00 -16.99 5.59
N ILE A 302 -8.85 -15.69 5.27
CA ILE A 302 -9.09 -14.60 6.21
C ILE A 302 -10.57 -14.21 6.24
N LYS A 303 -11.02 -13.83 7.43
CA LYS A 303 -12.40 -13.40 7.67
C LYS A 303 -12.64 -11.96 7.25
N TYR A 304 -11.63 -11.11 7.34
CA TYR A 304 -11.70 -9.65 7.14
C TYR A 304 -10.88 -9.21 5.93
N ALA A 305 -11.28 -8.11 5.30
CA ALA A 305 -10.56 -7.51 4.18
C ALA A 305 -9.64 -6.36 4.64
N ASN A 306 -9.91 -5.74 5.78
CA ASN A 306 -9.11 -4.64 6.32
C ASN A 306 -8.00 -5.14 7.24
N ILE A 307 -6.81 -4.54 7.12
CA ILE A 307 -5.62 -4.96 7.89
C ILE A 307 -5.81 -4.80 9.41
N ILE A 308 -6.49 -3.75 9.88
CA ILE A 308 -6.78 -3.54 11.31
C ILE A 308 -7.64 -4.68 11.85
N ASN A 309 -8.70 -5.06 11.14
CA ASN A 309 -9.58 -6.16 11.53
C ASN A 309 -8.86 -7.51 11.48
N ILE A 310 -7.97 -7.71 10.49
CA ILE A 310 -7.15 -8.92 10.36
C ILE A 310 -6.21 -9.08 11.54
N ILE A 311 -5.48 -8.03 11.91
CA ILE A 311 -4.54 -8.06 13.04
C ILE A 311 -5.25 -8.43 14.33
N ASN A 312 -6.42 -7.85 14.58
CA ASN A 312 -7.19 -8.07 15.79
C ASN A 312 -8.08 -9.32 15.74
N ASN A 313 -8.21 -9.96 14.57
CA ASN A 313 -9.21 -11.01 14.33
C ASN A 313 -10.63 -10.62 14.81
N LYS A 314 -10.96 -9.32 14.71
CA LYS A 314 -12.20 -8.70 15.17
C LYS A 314 -12.58 -7.54 14.25
N GLU A 315 -13.86 -7.33 14.03
CA GLU A 315 -14.36 -6.17 13.30
C GLU A 315 -14.28 -4.91 14.17
N ILE A 316 -13.24 -4.10 13.97
CA ILE A 316 -13.08 -2.78 14.56
C ILE A 316 -13.64 -1.73 13.60
N ILE A 317 -13.35 -1.87 12.31
CA ILE A 317 -13.82 -1.01 11.24
C ILE A 317 -14.86 -1.81 10.44
N PRO A 318 -16.11 -1.37 10.34
CA PRO A 318 -17.12 -2.08 9.55
C PRO A 318 -16.71 -2.25 8.09
N GLU A 319 -17.00 -3.43 7.52
CA GLU A 319 -16.64 -3.79 6.16
C GLU A 319 -17.89 -4.07 5.33
N LEU A 320 -18.20 -3.20 4.38
CA LEU A 320 -19.27 -3.39 3.40
C LEU A 320 -18.69 -4.03 2.12
N ILE A 321 -18.87 -5.34 1.99
CA ILE A 321 -18.25 -6.14 0.93
C ILE A 321 -19.28 -6.62 -0.09
N GLN A 322 -18.98 -6.48 -1.38
CA GLN A 322 -19.78 -6.98 -2.52
C GLN A 322 -21.21 -6.49 -2.51
N SER A 323 -22.18 -7.33 -2.11
CA SER A 323 -23.62 -6.97 -2.08
C SER A 323 -23.93 -5.86 -1.09
N GLU A 324 -23.21 -5.81 0.03
CA GLU A 324 -23.33 -4.75 1.04
C GLU A 324 -22.66 -3.45 0.60
N CYS A 325 -21.71 -3.51 -0.35
CA CYS A 325 -21.09 -2.33 -0.94
C CYS A 325 -22.05 -1.66 -1.93
N ASN A 326 -23.03 -0.93 -1.42
CA ASN A 326 -24.00 -0.13 -2.16
C ASN A 326 -24.29 1.20 -1.44
N ALA A 327 -24.82 2.18 -2.16
CA ALA A 327 -25.02 3.54 -1.66
C ALA A 327 -25.90 3.62 -0.41
N LYS A 328 -26.93 2.75 -0.31
CA LYS A 328 -27.86 2.72 0.82
C LYS A 328 -27.16 2.22 2.09
N GLU A 329 -26.42 1.13 2.02
CA GLU A 329 -25.72 0.59 3.18
C GLU A 329 -24.56 1.48 3.64
N ILE A 330 -23.86 2.15 2.70
CA ILE A 330 -22.86 3.18 3.03
C ILE A 330 -23.54 4.34 3.76
N TYR A 331 -24.66 4.84 3.23
CA TYR A 331 -25.45 5.91 3.86
C TYR A 331 -25.89 5.52 5.27
N ASN A 332 -26.49 4.35 5.42
CA ASN A 332 -26.97 3.88 6.71
C ASN A 332 -25.83 3.78 7.74
N SER A 333 -24.70 3.22 7.34
CA SER A 333 -23.53 3.05 8.21
C SER A 333 -22.94 4.41 8.60
N VAL A 334 -22.73 5.31 7.64
CA VAL A 334 -22.20 6.67 7.91
C VAL A 334 -23.11 7.45 8.86
N VAL A 335 -24.43 7.47 8.58
CA VAL A 335 -25.40 8.18 9.42
C VAL A 335 -25.48 7.57 10.81
N TYR A 336 -25.39 6.25 10.93
CA TYR A 336 -25.34 5.56 12.21
C TYR A 336 -24.15 6.01 13.06
N PHE A 337 -22.95 6.04 12.49
CA PHE A 337 -21.77 6.53 13.20
C PHE A 337 -21.87 8.01 13.56
N LEU A 338 -22.32 8.86 12.63
CA LEU A 338 -22.46 10.31 12.88
C LEU A 338 -23.49 10.64 13.99
N ASN A 339 -24.47 9.76 14.20
CA ASN A 339 -25.45 9.89 15.29
C ASN A 339 -25.00 9.23 16.60
N ASN A 340 -23.87 8.49 16.60
CA ASN A 340 -23.33 7.80 17.77
C ASN A 340 -21.85 8.13 17.98
N PRO A 341 -21.51 9.33 18.50
CA PRO A 341 -20.12 9.77 18.70
C PRO A 341 -19.28 8.80 19.53
N ASP A 342 -19.86 8.14 20.52
CA ASP A 342 -19.17 7.16 21.38
C ASP A 342 -18.61 5.98 20.58
N LEU A 343 -19.31 5.57 19.51
CA LEU A 343 -18.84 4.52 18.61
C LEU A 343 -17.65 4.99 17.77
N MET A 344 -17.65 6.25 17.35
CA MET A 344 -16.52 6.85 16.63
C MET A 344 -15.28 6.92 17.53
N GLU A 345 -15.43 7.39 18.76
CA GLU A 345 -14.34 7.45 19.74
C GLU A 345 -13.78 6.07 20.07
N LYS A 346 -14.68 5.09 20.28
CA LYS A 346 -14.28 3.70 20.50
C LYS A 346 -13.48 3.13 19.33
N GLN A 347 -13.95 3.34 18.10
CA GLN A 347 -13.24 2.88 16.90
C GLN A 347 -11.86 3.52 16.80
N ILE A 348 -11.74 4.84 17.01
CA ILE A 348 -10.47 5.55 17.01
C ILE A 348 -9.52 4.95 18.06
N LYS A 349 -9.99 4.72 19.28
CA LYS A 349 -9.19 4.12 20.36
C LYS A 349 -8.69 2.73 20.00
N ASP A 350 -9.57 1.85 19.51
CA ASP A 350 -9.22 0.48 19.12
C ASP A 350 -8.21 0.49 17.95
N CYS A 351 -8.38 1.41 16.97
CA CYS A 351 -7.42 1.60 15.90
C CYS A 351 -6.06 2.08 16.42
N GLN A 352 -6.02 3.05 17.36
CA GLN A 352 -4.75 3.54 17.90
C GLN A 352 -3.99 2.43 18.64
N ILE A 353 -4.66 1.60 19.44
CA ILE A 353 -4.04 0.43 20.11
C ILE A 353 -3.40 -0.48 19.05
N THR A 354 -4.11 -0.79 17.97
CA THR A 354 -3.58 -1.63 16.89
C THR A 354 -2.36 -0.98 16.20
N LEU A 355 -2.40 0.34 15.97
CA LEU A 355 -1.28 1.05 15.37
C LEU A 355 -0.02 1.02 16.24
N GLU A 356 -0.16 1.09 17.58
CA GLU A 356 0.98 0.96 18.49
C GLU A 356 1.67 -0.42 18.36
N GLU A 357 0.91 -1.49 18.15
CA GLU A 357 1.45 -2.85 17.96
C GLU A 357 2.22 -3.03 16.64
N ILE A 358 1.88 -2.25 15.60
CA ILE A 358 2.53 -2.32 14.29
C ILE A 358 3.54 -1.18 14.04
N ARG A 359 3.70 -0.28 15.00
CA ARG A 359 4.73 0.77 14.96
C ARG A 359 6.08 0.19 15.40
N SER A 360 7.12 0.46 14.64
CA SER A 360 8.48 0.11 15.07
C SER A 360 9.03 1.12 16.08
N LYS A 361 10.02 0.71 16.86
CA LYS A 361 10.69 1.58 17.85
C LYS A 361 11.52 2.67 17.18
N SER A 362 11.96 2.45 15.96
CA SER A 362 12.72 3.40 15.15
C SER A 362 12.05 3.59 13.79
N SER A 363 12.64 4.40 12.89
CA SER A 363 12.09 4.50 11.55
C SER A 363 12.29 3.21 10.75
N SER A 364 11.25 2.75 10.06
CA SER A 364 11.25 1.54 9.23
C SER A 364 12.37 1.58 8.17
N SER A 365 12.57 2.73 7.53
CA SER A 365 13.66 2.94 6.59
C SER A 365 15.05 2.92 7.27
N GLY A 366 15.16 3.37 8.52
CA GLY A 366 16.39 3.27 9.31
C GLY A 366 16.74 1.84 9.68
N GLU A 367 15.76 1.08 10.18
CA GLU A 367 15.95 -0.35 10.49
C GLU A 367 16.32 -1.13 9.25
N ALA A 368 15.61 -0.94 8.13
CA ALA A 368 15.90 -1.60 6.87
C ALA A 368 17.32 -1.27 6.38
N SER A 369 17.72 0.02 6.43
CA SER A 369 19.07 0.48 6.08
C SER A 369 20.14 -0.19 6.97
N SER A 370 19.91 -0.29 8.28
CA SER A 370 20.85 -0.93 9.23
C SER A 370 21.04 -2.42 8.92
N ILE A 371 19.97 -3.12 8.54
CA ILE A 371 20.07 -4.53 8.13
C ILE A 371 20.90 -4.66 6.84
N LEU A 372 20.68 -3.82 5.83
CA LEU A 372 21.49 -3.83 4.62
C LEU A 372 22.97 -3.58 4.92
N ALA A 373 23.28 -2.59 5.80
CA ALA A 373 24.65 -2.28 6.20
C ALA A 373 25.34 -3.49 6.88
N LYS A 374 24.63 -4.22 7.77
CA LYS A 374 25.16 -5.43 8.41
C LYS A 374 25.55 -6.50 7.40
N TYR A 375 24.72 -6.73 6.37
CA TYR A 375 24.99 -7.70 5.31
C TYR A 375 26.11 -7.27 4.35
N LEU A 376 26.48 -5.99 4.30
CA LEU A 376 27.64 -5.53 3.53
C LEU A 376 28.97 -5.77 4.27
N ILE A 377 28.94 -5.88 5.59
CA ILE A 377 30.14 -6.06 6.43
C ILE A 377 30.43 -7.57 6.63
N SER A 378 29.38 -8.39 6.68
CA SER A 378 29.48 -9.86 6.78
C SER A 378 29.97 -10.48 5.47
#